data_b80e87719bcb6b57cb893cfde80fb640
#
_entry.id   b80e87719bcb6b57cb893cfde80fb640
#
_cell.length_a   1.000
_cell.length_b   1.000
_cell.length_c   1.000
_cell.angle_alpha   90.00
_cell.angle_beta   90.00
_cell.angle_gamma   90.00
#
_symmetry.space_group_name_H-M   'P 1'
#
loop_
_entity.id
_entity.type
_entity.pdbx_description
1 polymer ?
#
loop_
_entity_poly.entity_id
_entity_poly.type
_entity_poly.pdbx_seq_one_letter_code
_entity_poly.pdbx_strand_id
1 'polypeptide(L)'
;RAMNVEARISKQWRRRMLFMLFMLVGIGAWFLSDGYHYWPKEAARHAAYTQIVDTLVASGDAKDADSSSVQLAWQRHAKEAGYKGSKVPKERTVAAIAEQRNIAWVVLIISALFALWVAWNHRLSVSASSDTIIGTKGQQVQFDAIEEIDRKKWKSKGIAYAVYKVGDKKRRLTLDAHKFNGCEAIITEADRRISERAAIAKEQSVAETGGEV
;
A
#
# COMPACT_ATOMS: atom_id res chain seq x y z
N ARG A 1 6.27 14.65 36.26
CA ARG A 1 4.91 14.22 35.82
C ARG A 1 5.02 12.78 35.30
N ALA A 2 4.17 11.88 35.82
CA ALA A 2 4.11 10.52 35.33
C ALA A 2 3.77 10.52 33.81
N MET A 3 4.59 9.90 33.00
CA MET A 3 4.32 9.75 31.57
C MET A 3 3.22 8.70 31.40
N ASN A 4 2.18 9.02 30.63
CA ASN A 4 1.19 8.06 30.19
C ASN A 4 0.79 8.42 28.76
N VAL A 5 1.36 7.71 27.78
CA VAL A 5 1.16 7.98 26.35
C VAL A 5 0.76 6.70 25.67
N GLU A 6 -0.35 6.73 24.94
CA GLU A 6 -0.76 5.67 24.02
C GLU A 6 -0.64 6.17 22.59
N ALA A 7 0.40 5.72 21.89
CA ALA A 7 0.64 6.04 20.49
C ALA A 7 -0.17 5.11 19.58
N ARG A 8 -1.22 5.64 18.96
CA ARG A 8 -2.10 4.94 18.01
C ARG A 8 -1.81 5.33 16.58
N ILE A 9 -2.34 4.56 15.64
CA ILE A 9 -2.18 4.79 14.20
C ILE A 9 -2.50 6.24 13.83
N SER A 10 -1.55 6.89 13.14
CA SER A 10 -1.68 8.28 12.72
C SER A 10 -2.76 8.44 11.64
N LYS A 11 -3.46 9.59 11.67
CA LYS A 11 -4.46 9.94 10.65
C LYS A 11 -3.85 9.96 9.24
N GLN A 12 -2.59 10.40 9.13
CA GLN A 12 -1.88 10.48 7.85
C GLN A 12 -1.57 9.10 7.28
N TRP A 13 -1.08 8.17 8.09
CA TRP A 13 -0.84 6.78 7.68
C TRP A 13 -2.15 6.13 7.21
N ARG A 14 -3.22 6.28 7.99
CA ARG A 14 -4.55 5.76 7.64
C ARG A 14 -5.04 6.28 6.30
N ARG A 15 -4.97 7.59 6.06
CA ARG A 15 -5.38 8.20 4.79
C ARG A 15 -4.59 7.63 3.60
N ARG A 16 -3.27 7.46 3.74
CA ARG A 16 -2.42 6.88 2.71
C ARG A 16 -2.81 5.44 2.39
N MET A 17 -3.02 4.60 3.42
CA MET A 17 -3.41 3.20 3.22
C MET A 17 -4.80 3.07 2.61
N LEU A 18 -5.77 3.88 3.04
CA LEU A 18 -7.11 3.91 2.45
C LEU A 18 -7.08 4.39 0.99
N PHE A 19 -6.25 5.37 0.66
CA PHE A 19 -6.08 5.82 -0.72
C PHE A 19 -5.50 4.69 -1.60
N MET A 20 -4.45 4.01 -1.14
CA MET A 20 -3.88 2.86 -1.86
C MET A 20 -4.92 1.74 -2.04
N LEU A 21 -5.70 1.44 -1.02
CA LEU A 21 -6.78 0.45 -1.10
C LEU A 21 -7.84 0.87 -2.14
N PHE A 22 -8.27 2.12 -2.12
CA PHE A 22 -9.22 2.67 -3.10
C PHE A 22 -8.70 2.53 -4.54
N MET A 23 -7.41 2.85 -4.77
CA MET A 23 -6.80 2.70 -6.09
C MET A 23 -6.77 1.23 -6.54
N LEU A 24 -6.39 0.30 -5.67
CA LEU A 24 -6.36 -1.13 -6.00
C LEU A 24 -7.75 -1.67 -6.33
N VAL A 25 -8.75 -1.34 -5.51
CA VAL A 25 -10.15 -1.75 -5.76
C VAL A 25 -10.67 -1.14 -7.06
N GLY A 26 -10.36 0.14 -7.32
CA GLY A 26 -10.74 0.83 -8.55
C GLY A 26 -10.16 0.18 -9.80
N ILE A 27 -8.88 -0.21 -9.78
CA ILE A 27 -8.21 -0.94 -10.87
C ILE A 27 -8.89 -2.31 -11.07
N GLY A 28 -9.13 -3.06 -9.98
CA GLY A 28 -9.80 -4.36 -10.07
C GLY A 28 -11.21 -4.26 -10.63
N ALA A 29 -11.98 -3.26 -10.20
CA ALA A 29 -13.33 -2.99 -10.70
C ALA A 29 -13.32 -2.60 -12.20
N TRP A 30 -12.34 -1.80 -12.62
CA TRP A 30 -12.17 -1.47 -14.03
C TRP A 30 -11.92 -2.73 -14.87
N PHE A 31 -10.96 -3.56 -14.46
CA PHE A 31 -10.66 -4.80 -15.18
C PHE A 31 -11.85 -5.77 -15.20
N LEU A 32 -12.65 -5.84 -14.13
CA LEU A 32 -13.91 -6.58 -14.15
C LEU A 32 -14.88 -6.02 -15.18
N SER A 33 -15.04 -4.70 -15.21
CA SER A 33 -15.93 -4.04 -16.16
C SER A 33 -15.50 -4.31 -17.62
N ASP A 34 -14.20 -4.25 -17.89
CA ASP A 34 -13.64 -4.61 -19.19
C ASP A 34 -13.90 -6.08 -19.52
N GLY A 35 -13.54 -7.00 -18.66
CA GLY A 35 -13.64 -8.44 -18.91
C GLY A 35 -15.08 -8.97 -18.99
N TYR A 36 -16.05 -8.38 -18.28
CA TYR A 36 -17.44 -8.85 -18.27
C TYR A 36 -18.38 -8.02 -19.15
N HIS A 37 -18.03 -6.76 -19.46
CA HIS A 37 -18.95 -5.85 -20.11
C HIS A 37 -18.44 -5.28 -21.43
N TYR A 38 -17.28 -4.62 -21.39
CA TYR A 38 -16.80 -3.88 -22.58
C TYR A 38 -16.17 -4.78 -23.63
N TRP A 39 -15.27 -5.66 -23.23
CA TRP A 39 -14.56 -6.52 -24.19
C TRP A 39 -15.46 -7.57 -24.84
N PRO A 40 -16.41 -8.24 -24.18
CA PRO A 40 -17.38 -9.10 -24.85
C PRO A 40 -18.23 -8.37 -25.89
N LYS A 41 -18.66 -7.13 -25.59
CA LYS A 41 -19.38 -6.30 -26.56
C LYS A 41 -18.49 -5.89 -27.73
N GLU A 42 -17.24 -5.57 -27.49
CA GLU A 42 -16.28 -5.24 -28.54
C GLU A 42 -15.98 -6.47 -29.42
N ALA A 43 -15.85 -7.67 -28.82
CA ALA A 43 -15.71 -8.93 -29.54
C ALA A 43 -16.91 -9.22 -30.47
N ALA A 44 -18.13 -9.02 -29.99
CA ALA A 44 -19.34 -9.19 -30.80
C ALA A 44 -19.38 -8.18 -31.99
N ARG A 45 -18.96 -6.93 -31.75
CA ARG A 45 -18.85 -5.92 -32.83
C ARG A 45 -17.77 -6.30 -33.84
N HIS A 46 -16.64 -6.83 -33.39
CA HIS A 46 -15.57 -7.29 -34.25
C HIS A 46 -16.01 -8.48 -35.10
N ALA A 47 -16.75 -9.43 -34.53
CA ALA A 47 -17.32 -10.55 -35.32
C ALA A 47 -18.27 -10.06 -36.41
N ALA A 48 -19.14 -9.09 -36.14
CA ALA A 48 -20.00 -8.48 -37.13
C ALA A 48 -19.20 -7.74 -38.24
N TYR A 49 -18.12 -7.03 -37.85
CA TYR A 49 -17.22 -6.41 -38.83
C TYR A 49 -16.53 -7.44 -39.71
N THR A 50 -15.98 -8.49 -39.12
CA THR A 50 -15.32 -9.58 -39.90
C THR A 50 -16.30 -10.24 -40.87
N GLN A 51 -17.53 -10.50 -40.47
CA GLN A 51 -18.56 -11.04 -41.33
C GLN A 51 -18.85 -10.14 -42.57
N ILE A 52 -18.86 -8.81 -42.37
CA ILE A 52 -19.04 -7.85 -43.47
C ILE A 52 -17.82 -7.89 -44.39
N VAL A 53 -16.59 -7.94 -43.86
CA VAL A 53 -15.36 -8.08 -44.64
C VAL A 53 -15.40 -9.34 -45.51
N ASP A 54 -15.66 -10.50 -44.87
CA ASP A 54 -15.68 -11.79 -45.54
C ASP A 54 -16.74 -11.84 -46.66
N THR A 55 -17.92 -11.26 -46.41
CA THR A 55 -18.99 -11.22 -47.42
C THR A 55 -18.62 -10.40 -48.64
N LEU A 56 -18.06 -9.18 -48.43
CA LEU A 56 -17.67 -8.29 -49.54
C LEU A 56 -16.44 -8.77 -50.31
N VAL A 57 -15.51 -9.43 -49.66
CA VAL A 57 -14.35 -10.04 -50.31
C VAL A 57 -14.79 -11.26 -51.12
N ALA A 58 -15.68 -12.11 -50.59
CA ALA A 58 -16.19 -13.27 -51.29
C ALA A 58 -17.03 -12.92 -52.52
N SER A 59 -17.78 -11.80 -52.49
CA SER A 59 -18.55 -11.29 -53.65
C SER A 59 -17.69 -10.58 -54.67
N GLY A 60 -16.43 -10.25 -54.38
CA GLY A 60 -15.55 -9.45 -55.22
C GLY A 60 -15.77 -7.94 -55.15
N ASP A 61 -16.67 -7.47 -54.24
CA ASP A 61 -16.97 -6.06 -54.05
C ASP A 61 -15.90 -5.32 -53.23
N ALA A 62 -15.04 -6.08 -52.52
CA ALA A 62 -13.89 -5.56 -51.80
C ALA A 62 -12.66 -6.41 -52.04
N LYS A 63 -11.48 -5.79 -52.08
CA LYS A 63 -10.20 -6.47 -52.20
C LYS A 63 -9.70 -7.01 -50.86
N ASP A 64 -9.93 -6.23 -49.81
CA ASP A 64 -9.44 -6.47 -48.46
C ASP A 64 -10.28 -5.66 -47.43
N ALA A 65 -9.95 -5.81 -46.17
CA ALA A 65 -10.60 -5.12 -45.04
C ALA A 65 -10.44 -3.58 -45.10
N ASP A 66 -9.44 -3.06 -45.78
CA ASP A 66 -9.16 -1.62 -45.86
C ASP A 66 -9.90 -0.95 -47.02
N SER A 67 -10.61 -1.74 -47.83
CA SER A 67 -11.37 -1.25 -48.98
C SER A 67 -12.47 -0.27 -48.56
N SER A 68 -12.69 0.78 -49.35
CA SER A 68 -13.70 1.81 -49.07
C SER A 68 -15.13 1.24 -49.00
N SER A 69 -15.42 0.19 -49.78
CA SER A 69 -16.70 -0.52 -49.69
C SER A 69 -16.95 -1.15 -48.34
N VAL A 70 -15.94 -1.76 -47.72
CA VAL A 70 -16.01 -2.31 -46.34
C VAL A 70 -16.25 -1.21 -45.33
N GLN A 71 -15.52 -0.11 -45.43
CA GLN A 71 -15.69 1.02 -44.52
C GLN A 71 -17.10 1.61 -44.55
N LEU A 72 -17.66 1.78 -45.77
CA LEU A 72 -19.02 2.28 -45.95
C LEU A 72 -20.08 1.30 -45.42
N ALA A 73 -19.92 0.00 -45.72
CA ALA A 73 -20.82 -1.03 -45.20
C ALA A 73 -20.79 -1.10 -43.67
N TRP A 74 -19.59 -1.04 -43.06
CA TRP A 74 -19.44 -1.01 -41.64
C TRP A 74 -20.09 0.25 -40.99
N GLN A 75 -19.90 1.42 -41.60
CA GLN A 75 -20.54 2.65 -41.11
C GLN A 75 -22.08 2.57 -41.09
N ARG A 76 -22.68 2.00 -42.18
CA ARG A 76 -24.13 1.75 -42.25
C ARG A 76 -24.57 0.80 -41.17
N HIS A 77 -23.92 -0.37 -41.05
CA HIS A 77 -24.23 -1.38 -40.04
C HIS A 77 -24.10 -0.80 -38.62
N ALA A 78 -23.03 -0.06 -38.35
CA ALA A 78 -22.84 0.58 -37.02
C ALA A 78 -23.95 1.55 -36.65
N LYS A 79 -24.47 2.31 -37.64
CA LYS A 79 -25.59 3.22 -37.48
C LYS A 79 -26.90 2.47 -37.22
N GLU A 80 -27.18 1.43 -38.03
CA GLU A 80 -28.36 0.60 -37.91
C GLU A 80 -28.40 -0.17 -36.57
N ALA A 81 -27.27 -0.72 -36.15
CA ALA A 81 -27.11 -1.41 -34.88
C ALA A 81 -27.03 -0.49 -33.65
N GLY A 82 -27.10 0.84 -33.85
CA GLY A 82 -27.07 1.83 -32.76
C GLY A 82 -25.74 1.91 -31.99
N TYR A 83 -24.61 1.56 -32.65
CA TYR A 83 -23.30 1.66 -32.01
C TYR A 83 -22.87 3.11 -31.83
N LYS A 84 -22.19 3.39 -30.69
CA LYS A 84 -21.62 4.74 -30.42
C LYS A 84 -20.37 4.97 -31.28
N GLY A 85 -20.56 5.17 -32.59
CA GLY A 85 -19.52 5.44 -33.56
C GLY A 85 -19.18 4.26 -34.47
N SER A 86 -18.55 4.59 -35.58
CA SER A 86 -18.23 3.67 -36.70
C SER A 86 -16.74 3.28 -36.77
N LYS A 87 -15.99 3.51 -35.66
CA LYS A 87 -14.59 3.07 -35.59
C LYS A 87 -14.53 1.55 -35.68
N VAL A 88 -13.59 1.04 -36.48
CA VAL A 88 -13.33 -0.41 -36.57
C VAL A 88 -13.05 -0.97 -35.15
N PRO A 89 -13.81 -1.99 -34.72
CA PRO A 89 -13.64 -2.56 -33.38
C PRO A 89 -12.34 -3.35 -33.30
N LYS A 90 -11.75 -3.39 -32.12
CA LYS A 90 -10.55 -4.21 -31.88
C LYS A 90 -10.96 -5.67 -31.70
N GLU A 91 -10.13 -6.54 -32.23
CA GLU A 91 -10.23 -7.98 -31.97
C GLU A 91 -10.04 -8.23 -30.46
N ARG A 92 -10.98 -8.97 -29.87
CA ARG A 92 -10.90 -9.44 -28.49
C ARG A 92 -11.13 -10.94 -28.49
N THR A 93 -10.06 -11.70 -28.39
CA THR A 93 -10.17 -13.16 -28.33
C THR A 93 -10.80 -13.62 -27.01
N VAL A 94 -11.41 -14.80 -27.02
CA VAL A 94 -11.97 -15.42 -25.82
C VAL A 94 -10.91 -15.59 -24.73
N ALA A 95 -9.68 -15.95 -25.14
CA ALA A 95 -8.54 -16.07 -24.22
C ALA A 95 -8.18 -14.73 -23.57
N ALA A 96 -8.10 -13.64 -24.35
CA ALA A 96 -7.81 -12.30 -23.81
C ALA A 96 -8.89 -11.82 -22.83
N ILE A 97 -10.17 -12.08 -23.13
CA ILE A 97 -11.28 -11.76 -22.22
C ILE A 97 -11.18 -12.56 -20.91
N ALA A 98 -10.85 -13.86 -21.00
CA ALA A 98 -10.67 -14.71 -19.81
C ALA A 98 -9.46 -14.25 -18.98
N GLU A 99 -8.34 -13.91 -19.62
CA GLU A 99 -7.17 -13.35 -18.95
C GLU A 99 -7.49 -12.05 -18.21
N GLN A 100 -8.22 -11.13 -18.86
CA GLN A 100 -8.65 -9.87 -18.22
C GLN A 100 -9.49 -10.10 -16.95
N ARG A 101 -10.40 -11.09 -17.00
CA ARG A 101 -11.19 -11.50 -15.83
C ARG A 101 -10.31 -12.07 -14.72
N ASN A 102 -9.36 -12.92 -15.05
CA ASN A 102 -8.45 -13.53 -14.10
C ASN A 102 -7.58 -12.46 -13.42
N ILE A 103 -7.02 -11.52 -14.18
CA ILE A 103 -6.24 -10.39 -13.64
C ILE A 103 -7.12 -9.57 -12.66
N ALA A 104 -8.37 -9.28 -13.02
CA ALA A 104 -9.29 -8.54 -12.18
C ALA A 104 -9.50 -9.23 -10.82
N TRP A 105 -9.76 -10.53 -10.83
CA TRP A 105 -9.94 -11.30 -9.60
C TRP A 105 -8.68 -11.36 -8.74
N VAL A 106 -7.50 -11.55 -9.34
CA VAL A 106 -6.22 -11.51 -8.63
C VAL A 106 -6.02 -10.16 -7.93
N VAL A 107 -6.26 -9.05 -8.64
CA VAL A 107 -6.14 -7.70 -8.07
C VAL A 107 -7.13 -7.49 -6.92
N LEU A 108 -8.37 -7.96 -7.05
CA LEU A 108 -9.36 -7.83 -5.98
C LEU A 108 -9.04 -8.69 -4.76
N ILE A 109 -8.51 -9.90 -4.95
CA ILE A 109 -8.02 -10.75 -3.85
C ILE A 109 -6.88 -10.05 -3.11
N ILE A 110 -5.89 -9.51 -3.84
CA ILE A 110 -4.80 -8.72 -3.25
C ILE A 110 -5.35 -7.52 -2.48
N SER A 111 -6.36 -6.83 -3.04
CA SER A 111 -7.02 -5.70 -2.37
C SER A 111 -7.69 -6.11 -1.07
N ALA A 112 -8.37 -7.26 -1.05
CA ALA A 112 -9.00 -7.79 0.16
C ALA A 112 -7.96 -8.16 1.23
N LEU A 113 -6.88 -8.84 0.85
CA LEU A 113 -5.78 -9.16 1.77
C LEU A 113 -5.12 -7.89 2.31
N PHE A 114 -4.93 -6.88 1.46
CA PHE A 114 -4.41 -5.59 1.88
C PHE A 114 -5.36 -4.87 2.85
N ALA A 115 -6.68 -4.91 2.61
CA ALA A 115 -7.68 -4.36 3.51
C ALA A 115 -7.64 -5.03 4.90
N LEU A 116 -7.55 -6.37 4.94
CA LEU A 116 -7.39 -7.13 6.18
C LEU A 116 -6.10 -6.75 6.91
N TRP A 117 -5.00 -6.59 6.18
CA TRP A 117 -3.72 -6.16 6.76
C TRP A 117 -3.82 -4.73 7.33
N VAL A 118 -4.47 -3.80 6.64
CA VAL A 118 -4.73 -2.44 7.15
C VAL A 118 -5.60 -2.49 8.40
N ALA A 119 -6.68 -3.27 8.40
CA ALA A 119 -7.57 -3.44 9.55
C ALA A 119 -6.84 -4.04 10.77
N TRP A 120 -5.97 -5.04 10.53
CA TRP A 120 -5.12 -5.59 11.59
C TRP A 120 -4.18 -4.54 12.19
N ASN A 121 -3.53 -3.75 11.34
CA ASN A 121 -2.62 -2.70 11.80
C ASN A 121 -3.33 -1.62 12.63
N HIS A 122 -4.62 -1.37 12.40
CA HIS A 122 -5.41 -0.44 13.22
C HIS A 122 -5.55 -0.83 14.68
N ARG A 123 -5.37 -2.11 15.01
CA ARG A 123 -5.41 -2.62 16.39
C ARG A 123 -4.09 -2.47 17.12
N LEU A 124 -3.01 -2.13 16.41
CA LEU A 124 -1.68 -2.00 16.99
C LEU A 124 -1.52 -0.63 17.63
N SER A 125 -0.92 -0.60 18.81
CA SER A 125 -0.50 0.61 19.51
C SER A 125 0.87 0.40 20.14
N VAL A 126 1.52 1.51 20.46
CA VAL A 126 2.69 1.56 21.32
C VAL A 126 2.29 2.38 22.53
N SER A 127 2.45 1.86 23.75
CA SER A 127 2.14 2.61 24.97
C SER A 127 3.38 2.78 25.82
N ALA A 128 3.43 3.90 26.53
CA ALA A 128 4.44 4.16 27.53
C ALA A 128 3.77 4.65 28.82
N SER A 129 4.11 4.01 29.92
CA SER A 129 3.79 4.44 31.28
C SER A 129 4.99 5.13 31.91
N SER A 130 4.92 5.45 33.21
CA SER A 130 6.02 6.09 33.93
C SER A 130 7.36 5.38 33.73
N ASP A 131 7.39 4.04 33.71
CA ASP A 131 8.64 3.27 33.76
C ASP A 131 8.81 2.29 32.63
N THR A 132 7.74 1.99 31.87
CA THR A 132 7.73 0.89 30.91
C THR A 132 7.17 1.33 29.56
N ILE A 133 7.79 0.88 28.46
CA ILE A 133 7.27 0.97 27.09
C ILE A 133 6.74 -0.41 26.69
N ILE A 134 5.53 -0.45 26.16
CA ILE A 134 4.93 -1.66 25.57
C ILE A 134 4.89 -1.48 24.06
N GLY A 135 5.62 -2.33 23.35
CA GLY A 135 5.70 -2.31 21.89
C GLY A 135 4.52 -3.00 21.21
N THR A 136 4.41 -2.83 19.89
CA THR A 136 3.32 -3.38 19.06
C THR A 136 3.17 -4.90 19.10
N LYS A 137 4.21 -5.63 19.53
CA LYS A 137 4.22 -7.10 19.68
C LYS A 137 4.09 -7.53 21.14
N GLY A 138 3.68 -6.62 22.03
CA GLY A 138 3.56 -6.90 23.47
C GLY A 138 4.90 -6.93 24.22
N GLN A 139 6.03 -6.53 23.58
CA GLN A 139 7.31 -6.43 24.30
C GLN A 139 7.21 -5.33 25.36
N GLN A 140 7.59 -5.66 26.60
CA GLN A 140 7.68 -4.71 27.70
C GLN A 140 9.16 -4.37 27.93
N VAL A 141 9.49 -3.09 27.91
CA VAL A 141 10.86 -2.60 28.07
C VAL A 141 10.82 -1.46 29.09
N GLN A 142 11.58 -1.60 30.17
CA GLN A 142 11.75 -0.51 31.12
C GLN A 142 12.61 0.60 30.50
N PHE A 143 12.26 1.85 30.75
CA PHE A 143 13.05 2.99 30.26
C PHE A 143 14.51 2.91 30.73
N ASP A 144 14.72 2.42 31.95
CA ASP A 144 16.06 2.30 32.53
C ASP A 144 16.91 1.19 31.87
N ALA A 145 16.29 0.21 31.23
CA ALA A 145 16.98 -0.82 30.47
C ALA A 145 17.43 -0.36 29.06
N ILE A 146 16.96 0.82 28.60
CA ILE A 146 17.31 1.33 27.29
C ILE A 146 18.70 1.96 27.34
N GLU A 147 19.62 1.45 26.52
CA GLU A 147 21.01 1.92 26.47
C GLU A 147 21.15 3.13 25.51
N GLU A 148 20.48 3.04 24.33
CA GLU A 148 20.56 4.08 23.31
C GLU A 148 19.29 4.13 22.44
N ILE A 149 19.06 5.26 21.77
CA ILE A 149 18.06 5.42 20.71
C ILE A 149 18.77 5.48 19.36
N ASP A 150 18.73 4.37 18.60
CA ASP A 150 19.29 4.32 17.25
C ASP A 150 18.35 5.02 16.27
N ARG A 151 18.82 6.14 15.71
CA ARG A 151 18.09 7.01 14.78
C ARG A 151 18.52 6.91 13.32
N LYS A 152 19.24 5.87 12.94
CA LYS A 152 19.74 5.71 11.55
C LYS A 152 18.65 5.83 10.49
N LYS A 153 17.41 5.41 10.81
CA LYS A 153 16.26 5.48 9.90
C LYS A 153 15.30 6.65 10.19
N TRP A 154 15.66 7.53 11.12
CA TRP A 154 14.76 8.62 11.52
C TRP A 154 14.49 9.59 10.38
N LYS A 155 15.54 10.15 9.76
CA LYS A 155 15.42 11.15 8.68
C LYS A 155 14.66 10.62 7.46
N SER A 156 14.82 9.35 7.12
CA SER A 156 14.22 8.76 5.91
C SER A 156 12.84 8.15 6.12
N LYS A 157 12.57 7.57 7.30
CA LYS A 157 11.37 6.77 7.56
C LYS A 157 10.62 7.15 8.84
N GLY A 158 11.13 8.06 9.66
CA GLY A 158 10.54 8.38 10.97
C GLY A 158 10.60 7.23 11.98
N ILE A 159 11.57 6.31 11.80
CA ILE A 159 11.72 5.13 12.65
C ILE A 159 12.95 5.29 13.54
N ALA A 160 12.77 5.16 14.85
CA ALA A 160 13.83 5.00 15.83
C ALA A 160 13.75 3.61 16.48
N TYR A 161 14.87 3.14 16.99
CA TYR A 161 14.93 1.88 17.73
C TYR A 161 15.45 2.14 19.14
N ALA A 162 14.66 1.83 20.14
CA ALA A 162 15.16 1.76 21.52
C ALA A 162 15.94 0.44 21.67
N VAL A 163 17.25 0.57 21.88
CA VAL A 163 18.16 -0.57 22.05
C VAL A 163 18.28 -0.89 23.54
N TYR A 164 18.03 -2.15 23.90
CA TYR A 164 18.06 -2.63 25.27
C TYR A 164 18.68 -4.01 25.36
N LYS A 165 19.13 -4.43 26.53
CA LYS A 165 19.68 -5.77 26.76
C LYS A 165 18.67 -6.67 27.45
N VAL A 166 18.71 -7.97 27.06
CA VAL A 166 18.05 -9.08 27.76
C VAL A 166 19.11 -10.16 27.95
N GLY A 167 19.64 -10.27 29.17
CA GLY A 167 20.88 -11.01 29.40
C GLY A 167 22.02 -10.39 28.57
N ASP A 168 22.80 -11.22 27.88
CA ASP A 168 23.92 -10.76 27.04
C ASP A 168 23.49 -10.33 25.62
N LYS A 169 22.19 -10.44 25.27
CA LYS A 169 21.72 -10.15 23.92
C LYS A 169 21.12 -8.77 23.80
N LYS A 170 21.68 -7.95 22.88
CA LYS A 170 21.07 -6.68 22.48
C LYS A 170 19.79 -6.92 21.68
N ARG A 171 18.72 -6.26 22.09
CA ARG A 171 17.41 -6.27 21.41
C ARG A 171 16.99 -4.85 21.04
N ARG A 172 16.00 -4.75 20.13
CA ARG A 172 15.51 -3.48 19.63
C ARG A 172 14.00 -3.42 19.72
N LEU A 173 13.46 -2.36 20.28
CA LEU A 173 12.07 -1.98 20.23
C LEU A 173 11.88 -0.93 19.14
N THR A 174 10.98 -1.19 18.19
CA THR A 174 10.72 -0.27 17.07
C THR A 174 9.72 0.82 17.49
N LEU A 175 10.10 2.07 17.32
CA LEU A 175 9.28 3.27 17.54
C LEU A 175 9.13 4.00 16.20
N ASP A 176 7.95 3.88 15.58
CA ASP A 176 7.63 4.45 14.26
C ASP A 176 6.69 5.65 14.42
N ALA A 177 7.24 6.85 14.36
CA ALA A 177 6.49 8.10 14.54
C ALA A 177 5.64 8.48 13.31
N HIS A 178 5.97 7.99 12.12
CA HIS A 178 5.11 8.20 10.95
C HIS A 178 3.85 7.34 11.01
N LYS A 179 3.97 6.16 11.61
CA LYS A 179 2.86 5.22 11.75
C LYS A 179 2.03 5.50 13.00
N PHE A 180 2.68 5.74 14.14
CA PHE A 180 2.03 5.92 15.44
C PHE A 180 2.19 7.34 15.96
N ASN A 181 1.08 8.06 16.04
CA ASN A 181 1.05 9.40 16.64
C ASN A 181 1.30 9.28 18.15
N GLY A 182 2.28 10.02 18.67
CA GLY A 182 2.70 9.95 20.07
C GLY A 182 4.05 9.23 20.30
N CYS A 183 4.58 8.49 19.29
CA CYS A 183 5.88 7.85 19.41
C CYS A 183 7.03 8.85 19.63
N GLU A 184 6.94 10.08 19.10
CA GLU A 184 7.96 11.12 19.31
C GLU A 184 8.11 11.47 20.79
N ALA A 185 6.98 11.58 21.52
CA ALA A 185 7.02 11.85 22.96
C ALA A 185 7.73 10.72 23.74
N ILE A 186 7.50 9.46 23.33
CA ILE A 186 8.16 8.30 23.94
C ILE A 186 9.66 8.32 23.67
N ILE A 187 10.07 8.66 22.44
CA ILE A 187 11.47 8.77 22.04
C ILE A 187 12.17 9.88 22.81
N THR A 188 11.52 11.06 22.93
CA THR A 188 12.06 12.22 23.66
C THR A 188 12.25 11.90 25.13
N GLU A 189 11.31 11.22 25.75
CA GLU A 189 11.42 10.82 27.17
C GLU A 189 12.54 9.78 27.36
N ALA A 190 12.69 8.84 26.46
CA ALA A 190 13.78 7.86 26.50
C ALA A 190 15.15 8.55 26.40
N ASP A 191 15.32 9.49 25.45
CA ASP A 191 16.56 10.28 25.33
C ASP A 191 16.85 11.11 26.59
N ARG A 192 15.83 11.76 27.16
CA ARG A 192 15.97 12.54 28.40
C ARG A 192 16.52 11.66 29.52
N ARG A 193 15.93 10.48 29.75
CA ARG A 193 16.37 9.57 30.82
C ARG A 193 17.77 9.00 30.57
N ILE A 194 18.12 8.68 29.32
CA ILE A 194 19.47 8.25 28.97
C ILE A 194 20.47 9.35 29.29
N SER A 195 20.16 10.60 28.91
CA SER A 195 21.03 11.76 29.17
C SER A 195 21.19 12.06 30.66
N GLU A 196 20.13 11.97 31.43
CA GLU A 196 20.15 12.16 32.90
C GLU A 196 21.04 11.09 33.58
N ARG A 197 20.87 9.81 33.20
CA ARG A 197 21.72 8.74 33.74
C ARG A 197 23.20 8.93 33.41
N ALA A 198 23.50 9.37 32.17
CA ALA A 198 24.86 9.68 31.75
C ALA A 198 25.47 10.84 32.53
N ALA A 199 24.68 11.89 32.85
CA ALA A 199 25.12 13.02 33.65
C ALA A 199 25.44 12.60 35.10
N ILE A 200 24.54 11.84 35.74
CA ILE A 200 24.73 11.32 37.11
C ILE A 200 25.98 10.43 37.20
N ALA A 201 26.17 9.51 36.21
CA ALA A 201 27.35 8.64 36.17
C ALA A 201 28.66 9.43 36.03
N LYS A 202 28.64 10.53 35.26
CA LYS A 202 29.78 11.43 35.11
C LYS A 202 30.12 12.19 36.41
N GLU A 203 29.09 12.69 37.10
CA GLU A 203 29.28 13.38 38.38
C GLU A 203 29.86 12.46 39.45
N GLN A 204 29.38 11.20 39.51
CA GLN A 204 29.90 10.19 40.44
C GLN A 204 31.37 9.86 40.17
N SER A 205 31.76 9.69 38.89
CA SER A 205 33.13 9.42 38.50
C SER A 205 34.08 10.55 38.79
N VAL A 206 33.63 11.81 38.71
CA VAL A 206 34.44 12.99 39.10
C VAL A 206 34.59 13.10 40.63
N ALA A 207 33.55 12.76 41.39
CA ALA A 207 33.60 12.77 42.84
C ALA A 207 34.58 11.70 43.40
N GLU A 208 34.59 10.51 42.78
CA GLU A 208 35.52 9.43 43.18
C GLU A 208 36.98 9.76 42.88
N THR A 209 37.28 10.42 41.72
CA THR A 209 38.66 10.81 41.33
C THR A 209 39.15 12.05 42.06
N GLY A 210 38.27 12.94 42.57
CA GLY A 210 38.62 14.14 43.32
C GLY A 210 38.88 13.93 44.81
N GLY A 211 38.64 12.75 45.35
CA GLY A 211 38.84 12.38 46.77
C GLY A 211 40.19 11.73 47.12
N GLU A 212 41.05 11.54 46.11
CA GLU A 212 42.42 10.96 46.27
C GLU A 212 43.53 12.04 46.18
N VAL A 213 43.39 13.14 46.94
CA VAL A 213 44.49 14.11 47.13
C VAL A 213 44.71 14.33 48.61
#